data_0eed97c9a57346d2b2dc65cd658e36f2
#
_entry.id   0eed97c9a57346d2b2dc65cd658e36f2
#
_cell.length_a   1.000
_cell.length_b   1.000
_cell.length_c   1.000
_cell.angle_alpha   90.00
_cell.angle_beta   90.00
_cell.angle_gamma   90.00
#
_symmetry.space_group_name_H-M   'P 1'
#
loop_
_entity.id
_entity.type
_entity.pdbx_description
1 polymer ?
#
loop_
_entity_poly.entity_id
_entity_poly.type
_entity_poly.pdbx_seq_one_letter_code
_entity_poly.pdbx_strand_id
1 'polypeptide(L)'
;MDLRLWAFGDAHVGTDLKRGRESLADALRQSEQGGDEGGPPFDWDAAIDVGDMSGGQGLPQDDEGEEIVRQFRALRNHPREAVYSVCGNHDRSGLREPPAWWWRKWVDPLGENTRFSGVDTARRPYPAAGTWERYSFRAGNILFLMMSDINEPSQTIGRGDLGGNPAGVVSAETFAWWKAQVEANPESIIVSVHHYMLKDTTTASGDW
;
A
#
# COMPACT_ATOMS: atom_id res chain seq x y z
N MET A 1 23.91 10.12 -2.65
CA MET A 1 23.30 8.79 -2.78
C MET A 1 22.05 8.98 -3.62
N ASP A 2 21.98 8.37 -4.76
CA ASP A 2 20.81 8.46 -5.63
C ASP A 2 19.86 7.34 -5.20
N LEU A 3 18.61 7.66 -4.90
CA LEU A 3 17.56 6.70 -4.60
C LEU A 3 16.66 6.57 -5.82
N ARG A 4 16.50 5.36 -6.32
CA ARG A 4 15.58 5.01 -7.39
C ARG A 4 14.31 4.45 -6.76
N LEU A 5 13.21 5.16 -6.92
CA LEU A 5 11.93 4.83 -6.35
C LEU A 5 10.93 4.44 -7.43
N TRP A 6 10.31 3.29 -7.29
CA TRP A 6 9.15 2.89 -8.09
C TRP A 6 7.87 3.05 -7.26
N ALA A 7 6.82 3.61 -7.84
CA ALA A 7 5.53 3.78 -7.17
C ALA A 7 4.41 3.16 -8.00
N PHE A 8 3.51 2.45 -7.35
CA PHE A 8 2.33 1.85 -7.95
C PHE A 8 1.18 1.81 -6.94
N GLY A 9 -0.02 1.48 -7.38
CA GLY A 9 -1.20 1.29 -6.54
C GLY A 9 -2.34 0.68 -7.32
N ASP A 10 -3.47 0.47 -6.66
CA ASP A 10 -4.72 0.02 -7.28
C ASP A 10 -4.58 -1.30 -8.06
N ALA A 11 -3.81 -2.24 -7.50
CA ALA A 11 -3.58 -3.54 -8.13
C ALA A 11 -4.86 -4.37 -8.28
N HIS A 12 -5.85 -4.19 -7.39
CA HIS A 12 -7.17 -4.80 -7.46
C HIS A 12 -7.16 -6.29 -7.81
N VAL A 13 -6.31 -7.06 -7.12
CA VAL A 13 -6.04 -8.48 -7.44
C VAL A 13 -7.30 -9.35 -7.46
N GLY A 14 -8.30 -9.07 -6.62
CA GLY A 14 -9.56 -9.81 -6.66
C GLY A 14 -10.37 -9.58 -7.94
N THR A 15 -10.20 -8.44 -8.59
CA THR A 15 -10.79 -8.20 -9.92
C THR A 15 -10.06 -9.00 -10.98
N ASP A 16 -8.75 -9.12 -10.88
CA ASP A 16 -7.93 -9.92 -11.79
C ASP A 16 -8.23 -11.41 -11.69
N LEU A 17 -8.37 -11.93 -10.48
CA LEU A 17 -8.78 -13.32 -10.24
C LEU A 17 -10.06 -13.68 -11.01
N LYS A 18 -11.08 -12.82 -10.93
CA LYS A 18 -12.35 -13.02 -11.64
C LYS A 18 -12.21 -13.00 -13.16
N ARG A 19 -11.16 -12.39 -13.68
CA ARG A 19 -10.91 -12.21 -15.12
C ARG A 19 -9.74 -13.05 -15.64
N GLY A 20 -9.11 -13.86 -14.80
CA GLY A 20 -7.95 -14.67 -15.16
C GLY A 20 -6.73 -13.84 -15.57
N ARG A 21 -6.51 -12.70 -14.91
CA ARG A 21 -5.37 -11.81 -15.17
C ARG A 21 -4.41 -11.81 -13.97
N GLU A 22 -3.20 -11.30 -14.19
CA GLU A 22 -2.13 -11.20 -13.21
C GLU A 22 -1.48 -9.81 -13.24
N SER A 23 -2.30 -8.74 -13.20
CA SER A 23 -1.81 -7.37 -13.42
C SER A 23 -0.69 -6.96 -12.44
N LEU A 24 -0.78 -7.35 -11.16
CA LEU A 24 0.28 -7.09 -10.21
C LEU A 24 1.59 -7.80 -10.61
N ALA A 25 1.51 -9.09 -10.93
CA ALA A 25 2.69 -9.86 -11.34
C ALA A 25 3.30 -9.32 -12.64
N ASP A 26 2.45 -8.86 -13.57
CA ASP A 26 2.92 -8.25 -14.81
C ASP A 26 3.63 -6.91 -14.55
N ALA A 27 3.07 -6.04 -13.70
CA ALA A 27 3.70 -4.79 -13.31
C ALA A 27 5.03 -5.04 -12.59
N LEU A 28 5.08 -6.00 -11.67
CA LEU A 28 6.32 -6.39 -10.97
C LEU A 28 7.40 -6.88 -11.94
N ARG A 29 7.04 -7.76 -12.88
CA ARG A 29 7.98 -8.23 -13.91
C ARG A 29 8.49 -7.10 -14.79
N GLN A 30 7.59 -6.24 -15.27
CA GLN A 30 7.95 -5.12 -16.15
C GLN A 30 8.81 -4.08 -15.42
N SER A 31 8.60 -3.85 -14.15
CA SER A 31 9.44 -2.93 -13.37
C SER A 31 10.92 -3.38 -13.32
N GLU A 32 11.16 -4.69 -13.34
CA GLU A 32 12.52 -5.24 -13.28
C GLU A 32 13.13 -5.54 -14.67
N GLN A 33 12.30 -5.98 -15.60
CA GLN A 33 12.77 -6.52 -16.90
C GLN A 33 12.47 -5.60 -18.07
N GLY A 34 11.64 -4.58 -17.84
CA GLY A 34 11.07 -3.78 -18.91
C GLY A 34 9.96 -4.52 -19.66
N GLY A 35 9.33 -3.87 -20.60
CA GLY A 35 8.26 -4.39 -21.42
C GLY A 35 7.69 -3.33 -22.35
N ASP A 36 6.89 -3.76 -23.32
CA ASP A 36 6.33 -2.87 -24.33
C ASP A 36 5.45 -1.76 -23.71
N GLU A 37 4.77 -2.06 -22.60
CA GLU A 37 3.90 -1.12 -21.90
C GLU A 37 4.61 -0.46 -20.69
N GLY A 38 5.53 -1.17 -20.03
CA GLY A 38 6.23 -0.74 -18.82
C GLY A 38 7.52 0.04 -19.06
N GLY A 39 7.94 0.19 -20.31
CA GLY A 39 9.20 0.88 -20.65
C GLY A 39 10.45 0.03 -20.38
N PRO A 40 11.64 0.67 -20.29
CA PRO A 40 12.90 -0.04 -20.05
C PRO A 40 12.95 -0.64 -18.64
N PRO A 41 13.84 -1.62 -18.40
CA PRO A 41 14.10 -2.13 -17.05
C PRO A 41 14.46 -0.99 -16.10
N PHE A 42 13.91 -1.03 -14.91
CA PHE A 42 14.17 -0.05 -13.87
C PHE A 42 14.70 -0.74 -12.62
N ASP A 43 16.00 -0.58 -12.36
CA ASP A 43 16.66 -1.13 -11.20
C ASP A 43 16.40 -0.21 -9.99
N TRP A 44 15.25 -0.37 -9.34
CA TRP A 44 14.81 0.44 -8.22
C TRP A 44 15.38 -0.04 -6.88
N ASP A 45 15.55 0.88 -5.92
CA ASP A 45 16.08 0.56 -4.59
C ASP A 45 14.95 0.28 -3.58
N ALA A 46 13.77 0.88 -3.80
CA ALA A 46 12.56 0.65 -3.04
C ALA A 46 11.33 0.88 -3.92
N ALA A 47 10.24 0.20 -3.61
CA ALA A 47 8.95 0.43 -4.21
C ALA A 47 7.93 0.89 -3.17
N ILE A 48 7.03 1.78 -3.59
CA ILE A 48 5.91 2.28 -2.79
C ILE A 48 4.62 1.79 -3.43
N ASP A 49 3.84 1.05 -2.66
CA ASP A 49 2.47 0.70 -2.98
C ASP A 49 1.53 1.67 -2.25
N VAL A 50 0.73 2.39 -3.01
CA VAL A 50 -0.18 3.39 -2.46
C VAL A 50 -1.57 2.85 -2.13
N GLY A 51 -1.73 1.53 -2.03
CA GLY A 51 -2.95 0.88 -1.55
C GLY A 51 -3.85 0.29 -2.63
N ASP A 52 -4.99 -0.22 -2.19
CA ASP A 52 -5.98 -0.93 -3.01
C ASP A 52 -5.41 -2.19 -3.68
N MET A 53 -4.77 -3.03 -2.88
CA MET A 53 -4.33 -4.37 -3.28
C MET A 53 -5.50 -5.30 -3.53
N SER A 54 -6.57 -5.23 -2.70
CA SER A 54 -7.76 -6.03 -2.93
C SER A 54 -8.62 -5.49 -4.08
N GLY A 55 -9.53 -6.29 -4.58
CA GLY A 55 -10.36 -5.90 -5.70
C GLY A 55 -11.86 -6.06 -5.45
N GLY A 56 -12.64 -5.25 -6.16
CA GLY A 56 -14.10 -5.34 -6.12
C GLY A 56 -14.76 -4.46 -5.05
N GLN A 57 -16.10 -4.48 -5.04
CA GLN A 57 -16.92 -3.67 -4.12
C GLN A 57 -17.26 -4.42 -2.82
N GLY A 58 -17.00 -5.72 -2.77
CA GLY A 58 -17.21 -6.55 -1.59
C GLY A 58 -16.08 -6.44 -0.57
N LEU A 59 -16.22 -7.11 0.57
CA LEU A 59 -15.12 -7.32 1.49
C LEU A 59 -14.07 -8.23 0.84
N PRO A 60 -12.78 -7.96 1.01
CA PRO A 60 -11.73 -8.82 0.46
C PRO A 60 -11.78 -10.20 1.13
N GLN A 61 -11.44 -11.23 0.37
CA GLN A 61 -11.43 -12.61 0.80
C GLN A 61 -9.99 -13.15 0.87
N ASP A 62 -9.82 -14.28 1.54
CA ASP A 62 -8.50 -14.88 1.72
C ASP A 62 -7.86 -15.34 0.40
N ASP A 63 -8.65 -15.75 -0.59
CA ASP A 63 -8.16 -16.11 -1.93
C ASP A 63 -7.50 -14.92 -2.64
N GLU A 64 -8.02 -13.71 -2.47
CA GLU A 64 -7.36 -12.49 -2.97
C GLU A 64 -6.01 -12.27 -2.28
N GLY A 65 -5.95 -12.52 -0.97
CA GLY A 65 -4.72 -12.38 -0.21
C GLY A 65 -3.65 -13.43 -0.59
N GLU A 66 -4.05 -14.68 -0.76
CA GLU A 66 -3.18 -15.75 -1.24
C GLU A 66 -2.65 -15.44 -2.64
N GLU A 67 -3.49 -14.87 -3.49
CA GLU A 67 -3.11 -14.47 -4.83
C GLU A 67 -2.10 -13.32 -4.82
N ILE A 68 -2.25 -12.32 -3.95
CA ILE A 68 -1.24 -11.27 -3.76
C ILE A 68 0.11 -11.89 -3.40
N VAL A 69 0.14 -12.80 -2.42
CA VAL A 69 1.37 -13.49 -2.03
C VAL A 69 1.97 -14.26 -3.20
N ARG A 70 1.13 -14.91 -4.02
CA ARG A 70 1.57 -15.61 -5.22
C ARG A 70 2.15 -14.67 -6.27
N GLN A 71 1.49 -13.55 -6.54
CA GLN A 71 1.92 -12.59 -7.56
C GLN A 71 3.21 -11.88 -7.20
N PHE A 72 3.47 -11.59 -5.93
CA PHE A 72 4.76 -11.05 -5.49
C PHE A 72 5.97 -11.96 -5.79
N ARG A 73 5.75 -13.25 -6.02
CA ARG A 73 6.82 -14.18 -6.48
C ARG A 73 7.30 -13.88 -7.91
N ALA A 74 6.67 -12.97 -8.61
CA ALA A 74 7.14 -12.50 -9.91
C ALA A 74 8.43 -11.69 -9.82
N LEU A 75 8.70 -11.05 -8.68
CA LEU A 75 9.98 -10.38 -8.40
C LEU A 75 11.15 -11.38 -8.47
N ARG A 76 12.24 -10.99 -9.13
CA ARG A 76 13.44 -11.80 -9.30
C ARG A 76 14.68 -11.12 -8.72
N ASN A 77 14.78 -9.83 -8.87
CA ASN A 77 15.94 -9.04 -8.47
C ASN A 77 15.75 -8.37 -7.10
N HIS A 78 14.50 -8.17 -6.69
CA HIS A 78 14.15 -7.52 -5.43
C HIS A 78 13.39 -8.46 -4.50
N PRO A 79 13.62 -8.41 -3.19
CA PRO A 79 12.77 -9.09 -2.23
C PRO A 79 11.41 -8.36 -2.14
N ARG A 80 10.36 -9.11 -1.82
CA ARG A 80 9.03 -8.52 -1.56
C ARG A 80 9.09 -7.42 -0.50
N GLU A 81 9.98 -7.56 0.45
CA GLU A 81 10.18 -6.63 1.56
C GLU A 81 10.73 -5.27 1.14
N ALA A 82 11.23 -5.14 -0.08
CA ALA A 82 11.59 -3.84 -0.67
C ALA A 82 10.38 -3.02 -1.13
N VAL A 83 9.17 -3.60 -1.07
CA VAL A 83 7.89 -2.91 -1.30
C VAL A 83 7.31 -2.46 0.04
N TYR A 84 7.02 -1.18 0.16
CA TYR A 84 6.42 -0.53 1.33
C TYR A 84 5.03 -0.08 0.99
N SER A 85 4.03 -0.55 1.73
CA SER A 85 2.62 -0.39 1.37
C SER A 85 1.84 0.44 2.37
N VAL A 86 0.89 1.23 1.90
CA VAL A 86 -0.19 1.79 2.70
C VAL A 86 -1.51 1.09 2.39
N CYS A 87 -2.45 1.13 3.33
CA CYS A 87 -3.78 0.56 3.16
C CYS A 87 -4.65 1.50 2.32
N GLY A 88 -5.34 0.97 1.33
CA GLY A 88 -6.33 1.71 0.56
C GLY A 88 -7.76 1.39 1.01
N ASN A 89 -8.75 2.01 0.38
CA ASN A 89 -10.16 1.87 0.79
C ASN A 89 -10.81 0.53 0.39
N HIS A 90 -10.20 -0.21 -0.52
CA HIS A 90 -10.63 -1.58 -0.84
C HIS A 90 -10.06 -2.62 0.12
N ASP A 91 -8.98 -2.33 0.84
CA ASP A 91 -8.23 -3.26 1.70
C ASP A 91 -8.86 -3.43 3.11
N ARG A 92 -10.15 -3.25 3.24
CA ARG A 92 -10.90 -3.23 4.49
C ARG A 92 -11.04 -4.61 5.13
N SER A 93 -11.44 -4.62 6.39
CA SER A 93 -11.69 -5.84 7.16
C SER A 93 -13.11 -6.36 7.03
N GLY A 94 -13.32 -7.63 7.39
CA GLY A 94 -14.65 -8.17 7.63
C GLY A 94 -15.31 -7.57 8.87
N LEU A 95 -16.66 -7.65 8.95
CA LEU A 95 -17.48 -7.03 10.02
C LEU A 95 -17.14 -7.46 11.44
N ARG A 96 -16.45 -8.59 11.62
CA ARG A 96 -16.10 -9.16 12.94
C ARG A 96 -14.59 -9.28 13.13
N GLU A 97 -13.84 -8.66 12.24
CA GLU A 97 -12.39 -8.68 12.25
C GLU A 97 -11.82 -7.40 12.86
N PRO A 98 -10.60 -7.45 13.40
CA PRO A 98 -9.89 -6.24 13.81
C PRO A 98 -9.69 -5.27 12.64
N PRO A 99 -9.52 -3.96 12.91
CA PRO A 99 -9.28 -2.97 11.87
C PRO A 99 -8.16 -3.37 10.91
N ALA A 100 -8.40 -3.21 9.60
CA ALA A 100 -7.48 -3.55 8.51
C ALA A 100 -6.92 -4.99 8.59
N TRP A 101 -7.67 -5.93 9.18
CA TRP A 101 -7.15 -7.28 9.44
C TRP A 101 -6.73 -8.01 8.16
N TRP A 102 -7.56 -7.97 7.10
CA TRP A 102 -7.23 -8.61 5.84
C TRP A 102 -5.90 -8.07 5.27
N TRP A 103 -5.75 -6.76 5.23
CA TRP A 103 -4.54 -6.10 4.73
C TRP A 103 -3.32 -6.41 5.61
N ARG A 104 -3.46 -6.32 6.92
CA ARG A 104 -2.40 -6.68 7.87
C ARG A 104 -1.99 -8.14 7.77
N LYS A 105 -2.92 -9.02 7.40
CA LYS A 105 -2.67 -10.45 7.25
C LYS A 105 -1.88 -10.77 5.99
N TRP A 106 -2.20 -10.15 4.86
CA TRP A 106 -1.72 -10.54 3.54
C TRP A 106 -0.67 -9.61 2.94
N VAL A 107 -0.83 -8.29 3.13
CA VAL A 107 0.16 -7.29 2.71
C VAL A 107 1.25 -7.14 3.77
N ASP A 108 0.86 -7.04 5.04
CA ASP A 108 1.72 -7.17 6.21
C ASP A 108 2.93 -6.24 6.20
N PRO A 109 2.72 -4.92 6.23
CA PRO A 109 3.82 -3.97 6.06
C PRO A 109 4.88 -4.03 7.15
N LEU A 110 4.56 -4.61 8.31
CA LEU A 110 5.46 -4.68 9.46
C LEU A 110 5.93 -6.11 9.80
N GLY A 111 5.52 -7.12 9.03
CA GLY A 111 5.91 -8.51 9.26
C GLY A 111 5.32 -9.12 10.53
N GLU A 112 4.16 -8.64 10.96
CA GLU A 112 3.46 -9.15 12.16
C GLU A 112 2.72 -10.47 11.90
N ASN A 113 2.47 -10.79 10.63
CA ASN A 113 1.68 -11.93 10.19
C ASN A 113 2.41 -12.79 9.13
N THR A 114 3.72 -12.94 9.27
CA THR A 114 4.64 -13.63 8.35
C THR A 114 4.14 -15.01 7.89
N ARG A 115 3.42 -15.73 8.75
CA ARG A 115 2.87 -17.07 8.40
C ARG A 115 1.87 -17.03 7.23
N PHE A 116 1.25 -15.89 6.98
CA PHE A 116 0.31 -15.68 5.88
C PHE A 116 0.97 -14.92 4.72
N SER A 117 1.57 -13.79 5.04
CA SER A 117 2.18 -12.87 4.08
C SER A 117 3.50 -13.38 3.49
N GLY A 118 4.26 -14.14 4.27
CA GLY A 118 5.63 -14.49 3.96
C GLY A 118 6.64 -13.35 4.12
N VAL A 119 6.22 -12.19 4.62
CA VAL A 119 7.09 -11.02 4.80
C VAL A 119 8.07 -11.26 5.96
N ASP A 120 9.36 -11.16 5.67
CA ASP A 120 10.45 -11.19 6.66
C ASP A 120 11.13 -9.81 6.70
N THR A 121 10.83 -9.03 7.73
CA THR A 121 11.34 -7.66 7.86
C THR A 121 12.86 -7.56 7.96
N ALA A 122 13.56 -8.64 8.31
CA ALA A 122 15.02 -8.67 8.29
C ALA A 122 15.61 -8.52 6.88
N ARG A 123 14.81 -8.76 5.85
CA ARG A 123 15.19 -8.61 4.44
C ARG A 123 14.91 -7.22 3.87
N ARG A 124 14.34 -6.30 4.65
CA ARG A 124 14.06 -4.95 4.19
C ARG A 124 15.34 -4.17 3.92
N PRO A 125 15.44 -3.51 2.75
CA PRO A 125 16.58 -2.63 2.47
C PRO A 125 16.64 -1.43 3.43
N TYR A 126 15.48 -0.94 3.87
CA TYR A 126 15.36 0.16 4.82
C TYR A 126 14.43 -0.27 5.96
N PRO A 127 14.92 -0.38 7.21
CA PRO A 127 14.08 -0.75 8.35
C PRO A 127 12.90 0.20 8.54
N ALA A 128 11.72 -0.36 8.76
CA ALA A 128 10.50 0.40 9.03
C ALA A 128 10.17 0.38 10.52
N ALA A 129 9.64 1.48 11.05
CA ALA A 129 9.23 1.62 12.44
C ALA A 129 7.91 2.37 12.57
N GLY A 130 7.01 1.84 13.41
CA GLY A 130 5.69 2.43 13.65
C GLY A 130 4.62 1.37 13.85
N THR A 131 3.40 1.70 13.45
CA THR A 131 2.22 0.83 13.49
C THR A 131 1.67 0.64 12.07
N TRP A 132 0.67 -0.22 11.91
CA TRP A 132 0.04 -0.44 10.61
C TRP A 132 -0.66 0.84 10.07
N GLU A 133 -1.16 1.71 10.96
CA GLU A 133 -1.80 2.96 10.56
C GLU A 133 -0.81 3.99 10.06
N ARG A 134 0.39 3.96 10.63
CA ARG A 134 1.46 4.93 10.36
C ARG A 134 2.82 4.37 10.71
N TYR A 135 3.70 4.39 9.78
CA TYR A 135 5.09 4.01 9.99
C TYR A 135 6.02 4.86 9.12
N SER A 136 7.27 4.80 9.42
CA SER A 136 8.30 5.50 8.64
C SER A 136 9.48 4.60 8.35
N PHE A 137 10.19 4.93 7.29
CA PHE A 137 11.51 4.41 7.02
C PHE A 137 12.38 5.49 6.40
N ARG A 138 13.68 5.28 6.38
CA ARG A 138 14.63 6.29 5.92
C ARG A 138 15.61 5.69 4.91
N ALA A 139 15.79 6.38 3.79
CA ALA A 139 16.81 6.10 2.79
C ALA A 139 17.73 7.33 2.66
N GLY A 140 18.90 7.28 3.27
CA GLY A 140 19.79 8.43 3.33
C GLY A 140 19.13 9.64 4.00
N ASN A 141 19.05 10.79 3.30
CA ASN A 141 18.40 12.01 3.79
C ASN A 141 16.88 12.07 3.45
N ILE A 142 16.31 11.02 2.89
CA ILE A 142 14.88 10.97 2.57
C ILE A 142 14.15 10.20 3.66
N LEU A 143 13.14 10.84 4.27
CA LEU A 143 12.24 10.23 5.24
C LEU A 143 10.88 9.98 4.60
N PHE A 144 10.48 8.72 4.54
CA PHE A 144 9.17 8.29 4.08
C PHE A 144 8.22 8.17 5.26
N LEU A 145 7.08 8.84 5.15
CA LEU A 145 5.99 8.81 6.13
C LEU A 145 4.80 8.09 5.49
N MET A 146 4.60 6.83 5.88
CA MET A 146 3.58 5.94 5.35
C MET A 146 2.33 6.05 6.21
N MET A 147 1.20 6.47 5.61
CA MET A 147 -0.05 6.73 6.31
C MET A 147 -1.16 5.91 5.66
N SER A 148 -1.64 4.90 6.37
CA SER A 148 -2.75 4.08 5.91
C SER A 148 -4.08 4.76 6.21
N ASP A 149 -5.02 4.61 5.29
CA ASP A 149 -6.39 5.06 5.48
C ASP A 149 -7.09 4.21 6.53
N ILE A 150 -7.99 4.83 7.29
CA ILE A 150 -8.89 4.09 8.15
C ILE A 150 -10.07 3.63 7.32
N ASN A 151 -10.14 2.33 7.08
CA ASN A 151 -11.20 1.66 6.34
C ASN A 151 -11.92 0.67 7.22
N GLU A 152 -13.02 1.10 7.81
CA GLU A 152 -13.86 0.22 8.61
C GLU A 152 -15.11 -0.20 7.85
N PRO A 153 -15.45 -1.49 7.84
CA PRO A 153 -16.62 -1.99 7.11
C PRO A 153 -17.94 -1.46 7.65
N SER A 154 -17.97 -0.98 8.88
CA SER A 154 -19.14 -0.36 9.51
C SER A 154 -19.39 1.07 9.03
N GLN A 155 -18.44 1.71 8.38
CA GLN A 155 -18.61 3.05 7.83
C GLN A 155 -19.12 2.94 6.39
N THR A 156 -20.38 3.21 6.19
CA THR A 156 -21.00 3.27 4.86
C THR A 156 -20.81 4.62 4.17
N ILE A 157 -19.83 5.37 4.57
CA ILE A 157 -19.52 6.69 4.02
C ILE A 157 -18.77 6.48 2.70
N GLY A 158 -19.27 7.09 1.64
CA GLY A 158 -18.68 7.03 0.31
C GLY A 158 -19.69 6.56 -0.70
N ARG A 159 -19.47 6.38 -1.85
CA ARG A 159 -20.17 6.04 -3.11
C ARG A 159 -21.65 5.61 -3.01
N GLY A 160 -22.50 6.41 -2.35
CA GLY A 160 -23.95 6.41 -2.49
C GLY A 160 -24.69 5.21 -1.90
N ASP A 161 -25.98 5.11 -2.26
CA ASP A 161 -26.97 4.17 -1.69
C ASP A 161 -26.64 2.67 -1.90
N LEU A 162 -25.67 2.34 -2.70
CA LEU A 162 -25.24 0.97 -3.00
C LEU A 162 -24.20 0.43 -2.03
N GLY A 163 -23.89 1.16 -0.94
CA GLY A 163 -22.96 0.69 0.08
C GLY A 163 -21.52 0.50 -0.46
N GLY A 164 -21.07 1.43 -1.30
CA GLY A 164 -19.71 1.41 -1.82
C GLY A 164 -18.63 1.42 -0.74
N ASN A 165 -17.39 1.35 -1.14
CA ASN A 165 -16.26 1.38 -0.22
C ASN A 165 -16.30 2.67 0.59
N PRO A 166 -16.05 2.60 1.91
CA PRO A 166 -15.95 3.79 2.72
C PRO A 166 -14.85 4.71 2.16
N ALA A 167 -15.02 6.01 2.30
CA ALA A 167 -13.95 6.95 2.07
C ALA A 167 -12.85 6.69 3.10
N GLY A 168 -11.61 6.61 2.67
CA GLY A 168 -10.48 6.54 3.57
C GLY A 168 -10.28 7.85 4.31
N VAL A 169 -9.82 7.77 5.53
CA VAL A 169 -9.58 8.94 6.37
C VAL A 169 -8.24 8.79 7.06
N VAL A 170 -7.38 9.78 6.88
CA VAL A 170 -6.21 9.95 7.74
C VAL A 170 -6.70 10.49 9.08
N SER A 171 -6.55 9.72 10.16
CA SER A 171 -7.03 10.11 11.49
C SER A 171 -6.31 11.35 12.03
N ALA A 172 -6.94 12.02 13.00
CA ALA A 172 -6.32 13.13 13.71
C ALA A 172 -5.00 12.71 14.40
N GLU A 173 -4.92 11.48 14.88
CA GLU A 173 -3.71 10.92 15.48
C GLU A 173 -2.60 10.72 14.45
N THR A 174 -2.93 10.19 13.28
CA THR A 174 -1.97 10.01 12.19
C THR A 174 -1.49 11.38 11.67
N PHE A 175 -2.38 12.36 11.55
CA PHE A 175 -1.99 13.71 11.20
C PHE A 175 -1.07 14.36 12.24
N ALA A 176 -1.36 14.19 13.53
CA ALA A 176 -0.51 14.69 14.60
C ALA A 176 0.88 14.03 14.58
N TRP A 177 0.93 12.72 14.36
CA TRP A 177 2.18 11.99 14.19
C TRP A 177 2.97 12.49 12.97
N TRP A 178 2.32 12.64 11.82
CA TRP A 178 2.94 13.17 10.60
C TRP A 178 3.55 14.55 10.86
N LYS A 179 2.79 15.46 11.47
CA LYS A 179 3.26 16.80 11.82
C LYS A 179 4.50 16.74 12.71
N ALA A 180 4.48 15.92 13.76
CA ALA A 180 5.61 15.75 14.66
C ALA A 180 6.86 15.20 13.93
N GLN A 181 6.69 14.27 12.99
CA GLN A 181 7.80 13.76 12.18
C GLN A 181 8.40 14.84 11.28
N VAL A 182 7.56 15.65 10.63
CA VAL A 182 8.03 16.76 9.80
C VAL A 182 8.79 17.80 10.61
N GLU A 183 8.24 18.21 11.76
CA GLU A 183 8.87 19.19 12.65
C GLU A 183 10.20 18.69 13.25
N ALA A 184 10.31 17.42 13.55
CA ALA A 184 11.50 16.80 14.08
C ALA A 184 12.63 16.57 13.04
N ASN A 185 12.32 16.70 11.75
CA ASN A 185 13.27 16.38 10.68
C ASN A 185 13.41 17.51 9.64
N PRO A 186 13.75 18.76 10.07
CA PRO A 186 13.74 19.93 9.19
C PRO A 186 14.76 19.88 8.05
N GLU A 187 15.81 19.06 8.20
CA GLU A 187 16.87 18.92 7.21
C GLU A 187 16.63 17.74 6.24
N SER A 188 15.53 17.00 6.40
CA SER A 188 15.22 15.82 5.59
C SER A 188 14.30 16.18 4.41
N ILE A 189 14.45 15.46 3.33
CA ILE A 189 13.43 15.41 2.28
C ILE A 189 12.30 14.52 2.80
N ILE A 190 11.11 15.06 2.93
CA ILE A 190 9.94 14.32 3.41
C ILE A 190 9.11 13.83 2.22
N VAL A 191 8.87 12.53 2.17
CA VAL A 191 7.94 11.91 1.23
C VAL A 191 6.75 11.39 2.04
N SER A 192 5.61 12.01 1.88
CA SER A 192 4.35 11.57 2.50
C SER A 192 3.59 10.66 1.56
N VAL A 193 3.21 9.48 2.04
CA VAL A 193 2.52 8.46 1.27
C VAL A 193 1.16 8.16 1.91
N HIS A 194 0.11 8.28 1.14
CA HIS A 194 -1.26 7.92 1.51
C HIS A 194 -2.06 7.56 0.25
N HIS A 195 -3.17 6.88 0.41
CA HIS A 195 -3.96 6.39 -0.73
C HIS A 195 -4.77 7.48 -1.41
N TYR A 196 -5.50 8.28 -0.63
CA TYR A 196 -6.37 9.31 -1.20
C TYR A 196 -5.61 10.57 -1.63
N MET A 197 -6.09 11.18 -2.71
CA MET A 197 -5.63 12.51 -3.11
C MET A 197 -6.05 13.55 -2.06
N LEU A 198 -5.15 14.50 -1.80
CA LEU A 198 -5.49 15.64 -0.95
C LEU A 198 -6.61 16.45 -1.58
N LYS A 199 -7.58 16.86 -0.77
CA LYS A 199 -8.69 17.71 -1.20
C LYS A 199 -8.17 18.95 -1.94
N ASP A 200 -8.85 19.29 -3.01
CA ASP A 200 -8.58 20.48 -3.83
C ASP A 200 -7.20 20.51 -4.54
N THR A 201 -6.50 19.38 -4.60
CA THR A 201 -5.21 19.30 -5.32
C THR A 201 -5.36 18.98 -6.80
N THR A 202 -6.45 18.32 -7.18
CA THR A 202 -6.79 17.97 -8.56
C THR A 202 -8.30 18.09 -8.77
N THR A 203 -8.75 18.10 -10.02
CA THR A 203 -10.18 18.04 -10.35
C THR A 203 -10.85 16.73 -9.89
N ALA A 204 -10.08 15.69 -9.66
CA ALA A 204 -10.56 14.38 -9.16
C ALA A 204 -10.59 14.33 -7.62
N SER A 205 -10.00 15.28 -6.92
CA SER A 205 -9.91 15.30 -5.45
C SER A 205 -11.11 15.96 -4.74
N GLY A 206 -12.18 16.28 -5.49
CA GLY A 206 -13.40 16.81 -4.90
C GLY A 206 -14.22 15.76 -4.16
N ASP A 207 -15.06 16.15 -3.26
CA ASP A 207 -16.22 15.47 -2.64
C ASP A 207 -16.09 13.96 -2.24
N TRP A 208 -14.91 13.49 -1.93
CA TRP A 208 -14.68 12.16 -1.36
C TRP A 208 -14.66 12.20 0.16
#